data_da9bfe999a20eac62156f38dc3ec8e95
#
_entry.id   da9bfe999a20eac62156f38dc3ec8e95
#
_cell.length_a   1.000
_cell.length_b   1.000
_cell.length_c   1.000
_cell.angle_alpha   90.00
_cell.angle_beta   90.00
_cell.angle_gamma   90.00
#
_symmetry.space_group_name_H-M   'P 1'
#
loop_
_entity.id
_entity.type
_entity.pdbx_description
1 polymer ?
#
loop_
_entity_poly.entity_id
_entity_poly.type
_entity_poly.pdbx_seq_one_letter_code
_entity_poly.pdbx_strand_id
1 'polypeptide(L)'
;GGLPMCKMIEIFSESGYGKTTVVLSICKNLCRNGHKVLYIDAEGSIDQLVESMGFYKEGLVWSPEYPDRPFTIIQTSYFEDIEEILETTIPKFDDKGYPVDSDFRLVVIDSVAMLAPKEYKGDVGEKDGISIASNKPGVIAKLMTAFCKKFNGYKTAYNMSFFFINQLREDLSMSFVKDQNKTTGGKALLYAEDIRLKLV
;
A
#
# COMPACT_ATOMS: atom_id res chain seq x y z
N GLY A 1 -0.10 4.38 24.04
CA GLY A 1 -0.25 5.16 22.83
C GLY A 1 0.05 4.30 21.62
N GLY A 2 -0.47 4.67 20.47
CA GLY A 2 -0.27 3.98 19.21
C GLY A 2 -1.17 4.58 18.13
N LEU A 3 -1.11 4.05 16.92
CA LEU A 3 -2.02 4.45 15.87
C LEU A 3 -3.37 3.75 16.06
N PRO A 4 -4.49 4.47 15.90
CA PRO A 4 -5.80 3.85 16.02
C PRO A 4 -6.05 2.87 14.87
N MET A 5 -6.81 1.81 15.15
CA MET A 5 -7.27 0.84 14.16
C MET A 5 -8.37 1.45 13.26
N CYS A 6 -8.68 0.76 12.17
CA CYS A 6 -9.68 1.16 11.16
C CYS A 6 -9.39 2.54 10.55
N LYS A 7 -8.15 2.78 10.21
CA LYS A 7 -7.69 4.04 9.63
C LYS A 7 -7.00 3.84 8.31
N MET A 8 -7.17 4.82 7.43
CA MET A 8 -6.33 5.02 6.25
C MET A 8 -5.22 6.00 6.65
N ILE A 9 -3.98 5.56 6.56
CA ILE A 9 -2.82 6.28 7.07
C ILE A 9 -1.82 6.46 5.93
N GLU A 10 -1.44 7.70 5.62
CA GLU A 10 -0.31 7.99 4.75
C GLU A 10 0.93 8.30 5.60
N ILE A 11 2.06 7.66 5.26
CA ILE A 11 3.39 8.04 5.76
C ILE A 11 4.24 8.49 4.59
N PHE A 12 4.83 9.69 4.68
CA PHE A 12 5.57 10.28 3.58
C PHE A 12 6.79 11.05 4.06
N SER A 13 7.80 11.09 3.21
CA SER A 13 9.02 11.90 3.34
C SER A 13 9.81 11.86 2.04
N GLU A 14 10.96 12.47 2.01
CA GLU A 14 11.99 12.21 0.99
C GLU A 14 12.46 10.75 1.05
N SER A 15 13.19 10.32 0.03
CA SER A 15 13.80 8.99 0.01
C SER A 15 14.86 8.85 1.12
N GLY A 16 15.01 7.66 1.69
CA GLY A 16 16.04 7.36 2.71
C GLY A 16 15.68 7.73 4.15
N TYR A 17 14.54 8.34 4.42
CA TYR A 17 14.13 8.72 5.79
C TYR A 17 13.51 7.56 6.61
N GLY A 18 13.58 6.34 6.16
CA GLY A 18 13.19 5.16 6.94
C GLY A 18 11.68 4.88 7.01
N LYS A 19 10.87 5.42 6.08
CA LYS A 19 9.41 5.15 6.02
C LYS A 19 9.08 3.66 6.08
N THR A 20 9.68 2.88 5.19
CA THR A 20 9.51 1.42 5.10
C THR A 20 9.91 0.74 6.41
N THR A 21 11.03 1.16 7.03
CA THR A 21 11.50 0.61 8.31
C THR A 21 10.50 0.84 9.44
N VAL A 22 9.94 2.05 9.52
CA VAL A 22 8.92 2.38 10.53
C VAL A 22 7.67 1.53 10.33
N VAL A 23 7.19 1.42 9.09
CA VAL A 23 5.98 0.64 8.78
C VAL A 23 6.21 -0.85 9.03
N LEU A 24 7.36 -1.41 8.63
CA LEU A 24 7.71 -2.80 8.93
C LEU A 24 7.81 -3.07 10.44
N SER A 25 8.29 -2.11 11.23
CA SER A 25 8.29 -2.25 12.71
C SER A 25 6.86 -2.37 13.27
N ILE A 26 5.91 -1.61 12.71
CA ILE A 26 4.49 -1.71 13.07
C ILE A 26 3.93 -3.07 12.63
N CYS A 27 4.21 -3.50 11.38
CA CYS A 27 3.81 -4.81 10.87
C CYS A 27 4.30 -5.94 11.78
N LYS A 28 5.58 -5.92 12.13
CA LYS A 28 6.20 -6.92 13.00
C LYS A 28 5.53 -7.00 14.37
N ASN A 29 5.23 -5.84 14.96
CA ASN A 29 4.52 -5.80 16.23
C ASN A 29 3.10 -6.38 16.14
N LEU A 30 2.36 -6.07 15.08
CA LEU A 30 1.03 -6.65 14.83
C LEU A 30 1.11 -8.17 14.67
N CYS A 31 2.07 -8.67 13.89
CA CYS A 31 2.28 -10.11 13.69
C CYS A 31 2.60 -10.84 15.00
N ARG A 32 3.47 -10.26 15.85
CA ARG A 32 3.78 -10.81 17.18
C ARG A 32 2.57 -10.85 18.11
N ASN A 33 1.57 -10.00 17.88
CA ASN A 33 0.31 -9.99 18.62
C ASN A 33 -0.79 -10.85 17.95
N GLY A 34 -0.44 -11.71 16.99
CA GLY A 34 -1.35 -12.67 16.36
C GLY A 34 -2.23 -12.10 15.24
N HIS A 35 -1.94 -10.89 14.77
CA HIS A 35 -2.68 -10.27 13.66
C HIS A 35 -2.00 -10.54 12.32
N LYS A 36 -2.79 -10.82 11.28
CA LYS A 36 -2.27 -10.95 9.92
C LYS A 36 -2.08 -9.59 9.25
N VAL A 37 -1.00 -9.48 8.50
CA VAL A 37 -0.62 -8.29 7.72
C VAL A 37 -0.39 -8.69 6.27
N LEU A 38 -1.01 -7.97 5.35
CA LEU A 38 -0.76 -8.06 3.92
C LEU A 38 0.12 -6.87 3.51
N TYR A 39 1.30 -7.16 2.96
CA TYR A 39 2.24 -6.16 2.49
C TYR A 39 2.38 -6.25 0.97
N ILE A 40 1.97 -5.20 0.29
CA ILE A 40 2.12 -5.05 -1.16
C ILE A 40 3.41 -4.27 -1.42
N ASP A 41 4.43 -5.00 -1.88
CA ASP A 41 5.72 -4.42 -2.28
C ASP A 41 5.70 -4.03 -3.76
N ALA A 42 5.34 -2.78 -4.03
CA ALA A 42 5.30 -2.26 -5.38
C ALA A 42 6.68 -1.79 -5.89
N GLU A 43 7.67 -1.65 -5.01
CA GLU A 43 9.05 -1.31 -5.35
C GLU A 43 9.91 -2.56 -5.60
N GLY A 44 9.51 -3.73 -5.09
CA GLY A 44 10.25 -5.00 -5.24
C GLY A 44 11.57 -5.01 -4.45
N SER A 45 11.63 -4.33 -3.31
CA SER A 45 12.91 -4.05 -2.63
C SER A 45 12.96 -4.38 -1.14
N ILE A 46 11.89 -4.93 -0.56
CA ILE A 46 11.83 -5.07 0.91
C ILE A 46 12.50 -6.32 1.47
N ASP A 47 12.85 -7.33 0.66
CA ASP A 47 13.30 -8.65 1.15
C ASP A 47 14.50 -8.56 2.11
N GLN A 48 15.54 -7.79 1.76
CA GLN A 48 16.70 -7.62 2.61
C GLN A 48 16.37 -6.94 3.94
N LEU A 49 15.44 -5.98 3.92
CA LEU A 49 15.02 -5.28 5.13
C LEU A 49 14.19 -6.18 6.03
N VAL A 50 13.28 -6.96 5.47
CA VAL A 50 12.49 -7.98 6.18
C VAL A 50 13.40 -9.01 6.85
N GLU A 51 14.44 -9.49 6.13
CA GLU A 51 15.45 -10.39 6.68
C GLU A 51 16.23 -9.74 7.83
N SER A 52 16.80 -8.56 7.60
CA SER A 52 17.60 -7.83 8.60
C SER A 52 16.79 -7.50 9.86
N MET A 53 15.51 -7.23 9.72
CA MET A 53 14.60 -7.00 10.83
C MET A 53 14.16 -8.30 11.53
N GLY A 54 14.60 -9.48 11.06
CA GLY A 54 14.40 -10.76 11.71
C GLY A 54 13.01 -11.36 11.57
N PHE A 55 12.24 -11.00 10.54
CA PHE A 55 10.91 -11.60 10.30
C PHE A 55 11.02 -13.10 10.00
N TYR A 56 11.99 -13.51 9.18
CA TYR A 56 12.24 -14.93 8.88
C TYR A 56 12.71 -15.69 10.11
N LYS A 57 13.63 -15.11 10.89
CA LYS A 57 14.15 -15.72 12.13
C LYS A 57 13.05 -15.97 13.17
N GLU A 58 12.04 -15.11 13.20
CA GLU A 58 10.91 -15.24 14.12
C GLU A 58 9.76 -16.08 13.53
N GLY A 59 9.92 -16.60 12.30
CA GLY A 59 8.89 -17.41 11.66
C GLY A 59 7.61 -16.65 11.33
N LEU A 60 7.70 -15.37 11.00
CA LEU A 60 6.54 -14.52 10.75
C LEU A 60 6.11 -14.53 9.28
N VAL A 61 7.03 -14.78 8.34
CA VAL A 61 6.76 -14.66 6.90
C VAL A 61 5.99 -15.86 6.39
N TRP A 62 4.86 -15.58 5.75
CA TRP A 62 4.01 -16.57 5.09
C TRP A 62 4.73 -17.25 3.92
N SER A 63 4.51 -18.54 3.77
CA SER A 63 4.86 -19.31 2.58
C SER A 63 3.88 -20.48 2.42
N PRO A 64 3.84 -21.15 1.24
CA PRO A 64 2.99 -22.32 1.05
C PRO A 64 3.23 -23.44 2.07
N GLU A 65 4.48 -23.61 2.55
CA GLU A 65 4.83 -24.59 3.59
C GLU A 65 4.38 -24.14 5.00
N TYR A 66 4.15 -22.85 5.19
CA TYR A 66 3.78 -22.24 6.48
C TYR A 66 2.62 -21.25 6.31
N PRO A 67 1.40 -21.76 5.99
CA PRO A 67 0.25 -20.90 5.65
C PRO A 67 -0.33 -20.13 6.82
N ASP A 68 0.00 -20.51 8.05
CA ASP A 68 -0.50 -19.85 9.27
C ASP A 68 0.34 -18.64 9.70
N ARG A 69 1.49 -18.41 9.06
CA ARG A 69 2.34 -17.27 9.40
C ARG A 69 1.68 -15.95 9.04
N PRO A 70 1.80 -14.92 9.91
CA PRO A 70 0.94 -13.75 9.84
C PRO A 70 1.37 -12.67 8.84
N PHE A 71 2.58 -12.70 8.30
CA PHE A 71 3.11 -11.67 7.42
C PHE A 71 3.17 -12.14 5.97
N THR A 72 2.24 -11.68 5.15
CA THR A 72 2.19 -12.01 3.72
C THR A 72 2.75 -10.87 2.89
N ILE A 73 3.73 -11.17 2.03
CA ILE A 73 4.32 -10.22 1.07
C ILE A 73 3.88 -10.60 -0.33
N ILE A 74 3.40 -9.63 -1.09
CA ILE A 74 3.07 -9.80 -2.51
C ILE A 74 3.73 -8.68 -3.31
N GLN A 75 4.50 -9.05 -4.34
CA GLN A 75 5.15 -8.10 -5.22
C GLN A 75 4.27 -7.82 -6.43
N THR A 76 3.72 -6.62 -6.50
CA THR A 76 3.02 -6.09 -7.66
C THR A 76 2.93 -4.58 -7.59
N SER A 77 3.02 -3.92 -8.76
CA SER A 77 2.82 -2.48 -8.91
C SER A 77 1.54 -2.11 -9.69
N TYR A 78 0.69 -3.08 -10.01
CA TYR A 78 -0.52 -2.84 -10.79
C TYR A 78 -1.75 -2.71 -9.91
N PHE A 79 -2.54 -1.66 -10.15
CA PHE A 79 -3.78 -1.41 -9.41
C PHE A 79 -4.75 -2.59 -9.48
N GLU A 80 -4.88 -3.20 -10.66
CA GLU A 80 -5.82 -4.30 -10.91
C GLU A 80 -5.38 -5.58 -10.19
N ASP A 81 -4.06 -5.84 -10.08
CA ASP A 81 -3.56 -6.99 -9.30
C ASP A 81 -3.85 -6.80 -7.82
N ILE A 82 -3.61 -5.59 -7.29
CA ILE A 82 -3.88 -5.31 -5.88
C ILE A 82 -5.38 -5.45 -5.60
N GLU A 83 -6.24 -4.99 -6.53
CA GLU A 83 -7.68 -5.13 -6.40
C GLU A 83 -8.10 -6.60 -6.33
N GLU A 84 -7.60 -7.44 -7.24
CA GLU A 84 -7.84 -8.89 -7.28
C GLU A 84 -7.34 -9.58 -6.00
N ILE A 85 -6.13 -9.24 -5.55
CA ILE A 85 -5.55 -9.77 -4.30
C ILE A 85 -6.44 -9.44 -3.11
N LEU A 86 -6.90 -8.20 -3.00
CA LEU A 86 -7.77 -7.79 -1.90
C LEU A 86 -9.12 -8.53 -1.95
N GLU A 87 -9.72 -8.68 -3.12
CA GLU A 87 -10.97 -9.39 -3.30
C GLU A 87 -10.89 -10.87 -2.97
N THR A 88 -9.78 -11.51 -3.30
CA THR A 88 -9.58 -12.95 -3.07
C THR A 88 -9.06 -13.28 -1.67
N THR A 89 -8.31 -12.36 -1.05
CA THR A 89 -7.61 -12.63 0.21
C THR A 89 -8.40 -12.18 1.43
N ILE A 90 -9.13 -11.06 1.33
CA ILE A 90 -9.77 -10.42 2.49
C ILE A 90 -11.22 -10.84 2.70
N PRO A 91 -12.09 -10.85 1.67
CA PRO A 91 -13.52 -11.07 1.91
C PRO A 91 -13.80 -12.50 2.36
N LYS A 92 -14.35 -12.62 3.54
CA LYS A 92 -15.09 -13.81 3.97
C LYS A 92 -16.51 -13.38 4.25
N PHE A 93 -17.46 -14.10 3.68
CA PHE A 93 -18.88 -13.90 3.90
C PHE A 93 -19.43 -15.15 4.59
N ASP A 94 -20.37 -14.96 5.50
CA ASP A 94 -21.11 -16.05 6.08
C ASP A 94 -22.15 -16.62 5.08
N ASP A 95 -22.85 -17.68 5.46
CA ASP A 95 -23.86 -18.33 4.63
C ASP A 95 -25.05 -17.39 4.28
N LYS A 96 -25.17 -16.26 4.94
CA LYS A 96 -26.19 -15.24 4.70
C LYS A 96 -25.67 -14.05 3.87
N GLY A 97 -24.37 -14.08 3.48
CA GLY A 97 -23.75 -13.03 2.70
C GLY A 97 -23.30 -11.82 3.52
N TYR A 98 -23.22 -11.92 4.84
CA TYR A 98 -22.64 -10.86 5.69
C TYR A 98 -21.12 -11.02 5.78
N PRO A 99 -20.35 -9.91 5.75
CA PRO A 99 -18.92 -9.99 5.96
C PRO A 99 -18.62 -10.52 7.37
N VAL A 100 -17.78 -11.56 7.43
CA VAL A 100 -17.22 -12.07 8.69
C VAL A 100 -15.89 -11.37 8.97
N ASP A 101 -15.51 -11.33 10.23
CA ASP A 101 -14.26 -10.70 10.65
C ASP A 101 -13.05 -11.30 9.91
N SER A 102 -12.20 -10.45 9.39
CA SER A 102 -10.99 -10.87 8.69
C SER A 102 -9.85 -11.03 9.70
N ASP A 103 -9.00 -12.05 9.50
CA ASP A 103 -7.75 -12.20 10.25
C ASP A 103 -6.75 -11.07 9.94
N PHE A 104 -6.89 -10.44 8.77
CA PHE A 104 -6.05 -9.30 8.37
C PHE A 104 -6.47 -8.03 9.11
N ARG A 105 -5.50 -7.37 9.75
CA ARG A 105 -5.71 -6.10 10.46
C ARG A 105 -5.03 -4.92 9.78
N LEU A 106 -4.07 -5.21 8.90
CA LEU A 106 -3.33 -4.18 8.20
C LEU A 106 -3.03 -4.61 6.76
N VAL A 107 -3.27 -3.70 5.84
CA VAL A 107 -2.75 -3.76 4.46
C VAL A 107 -1.78 -2.60 4.26
N VAL A 108 -0.60 -2.90 3.76
CA VAL A 108 0.42 -1.89 3.42
C VAL A 108 0.61 -1.84 1.92
N ILE A 109 0.77 -0.65 1.36
CA ILE A 109 1.14 -0.40 -0.03
C ILE A 109 2.43 0.41 -0.05
N ASP A 110 3.51 -0.21 -0.50
CA ASP A 110 4.86 0.40 -0.57
C ASP A 110 5.43 0.29 -2.00
N SER A 111 5.41 1.35 -2.78
CA SER A 111 4.91 2.67 -2.50
C SER A 111 3.83 3.07 -3.51
N VAL A 112 2.98 4.02 -3.11
CA VAL A 112 1.95 4.60 -4.01
C VAL A 112 2.58 5.19 -5.27
N ALA A 113 3.82 5.68 -5.19
CA ALA A 113 4.53 6.29 -6.31
C ALA A 113 4.81 5.31 -7.46
N MET A 114 4.85 4.01 -7.18
CA MET A 114 5.14 2.95 -8.14
C MET A 114 3.89 2.35 -8.78
N LEU A 115 2.69 2.72 -8.31
CA LEU A 115 1.46 2.14 -8.82
C LEU A 115 1.14 2.59 -10.25
N ALA A 116 0.79 1.64 -11.08
CA ALA A 116 0.45 1.84 -12.50
C ALA A 116 -0.76 0.97 -12.91
N PRO A 117 -1.51 1.36 -13.95
CA PRO A 117 -2.50 0.47 -14.56
C PRO A 117 -1.85 -0.63 -15.39
N LYS A 118 -2.47 -1.81 -15.48
CA LYS A 118 -2.00 -2.94 -16.30
C LYS A 118 -1.87 -2.63 -17.80
N GLU A 119 -2.65 -1.71 -18.33
CA GLU A 119 -2.55 -1.26 -19.74
C GLU A 119 -1.12 -0.83 -20.09
N TYR A 120 -0.31 -0.39 -19.13
CA TYR A 120 1.10 -0.02 -19.36
C TYR A 120 2.04 -1.22 -19.53
N LYS A 121 1.57 -2.44 -19.24
CA LYS A 121 2.36 -3.68 -19.40
C LYS A 121 2.62 -4.05 -20.88
N GLY A 122 1.79 -3.56 -21.81
CA GLY A 122 1.89 -3.82 -23.25
C GLY A 122 2.96 -3.02 -23.99
N ASP A 123 3.42 -1.91 -23.41
CA ASP A 123 4.31 -0.95 -24.10
C ASP A 123 5.81 -1.30 -23.99
N VAL A 124 6.17 -2.41 -23.37
CA VAL A 124 7.57 -2.80 -23.13
C VAL A 124 8.15 -3.67 -24.26
N GLY A 125 7.48 -3.83 -25.40
CA GLY A 125 7.87 -4.80 -26.43
C GLY A 125 7.91 -4.37 -27.89
N GLU A 126 7.51 -3.18 -28.27
CA GLU A 126 7.52 -2.72 -29.67
C GLU A 126 8.58 -1.65 -29.96
N LYS A 127 9.20 -1.79 -31.11
CA LYS A 127 10.45 -1.21 -31.58
C LYS A 127 10.52 0.32 -31.77
N ASP A 128 9.57 1.09 -31.32
CA ASP A 128 9.62 2.54 -31.44
C ASP A 128 9.41 3.18 -30.07
N GLY A 129 10.52 3.69 -29.53
CA GLY A 129 10.65 4.62 -28.42
C GLY A 129 9.55 4.60 -27.36
N ILE A 130 9.91 4.19 -26.18
CA ILE A 130 9.06 4.29 -24.97
C ILE A 130 8.22 5.55 -25.02
N SER A 131 6.98 5.44 -25.46
CA SER A 131 6.04 6.54 -25.41
C SER A 131 5.55 6.69 -23.97
N ILE A 132 6.36 7.37 -23.15
CA ILE A 132 5.95 7.91 -21.84
C ILE A 132 4.77 8.87 -21.99
N ALA A 133 4.42 9.21 -23.23
CA ALA A 133 3.35 10.15 -23.60
C ALA A 133 1.92 9.65 -23.33
N SER A 134 1.71 8.36 -23.03
CA SER A 134 0.39 7.84 -22.64
C SER A 134 0.06 8.00 -21.16
N ASN A 135 0.96 8.53 -20.35
CA ASN A 135 0.68 8.94 -18.97
C ASN A 135 -0.33 10.12 -18.98
N LYS A 136 -1.58 9.83 -19.28
CA LYS A 136 -2.67 10.80 -19.12
C LYS A 136 -2.77 11.12 -17.63
N PRO A 137 -2.41 12.33 -17.18
CA PRO A 137 -2.29 12.65 -15.75
C PRO A 137 -3.56 12.38 -14.92
N GLY A 138 -4.70 12.20 -15.58
CA GLY A 138 -5.97 11.90 -14.93
C GLY A 138 -6.25 10.42 -14.65
N VAL A 139 -5.53 9.47 -15.28
CA VAL A 139 -5.84 8.03 -15.14
C VAL A 139 -5.47 7.54 -13.75
N ILE A 140 -4.24 7.78 -13.31
CA ILE A 140 -3.79 7.39 -11.96
C ILE A 140 -4.66 8.04 -10.88
N ALA A 141 -5.04 9.31 -11.04
CA ALA A 141 -5.89 9.99 -10.07
C ALA A 141 -7.31 9.37 -10.00
N LYS A 142 -7.86 8.93 -11.14
CA LYS A 142 -9.15 8.21 -11.18
C LYS A 142 -9.06 6.83 -10.51
N LEU A 143 -8.02 6.06 -10.84
CA LEU A 143 -7.77 4.75 -10.23
C LEU A 143 -7.58 4.91 -8.72
N MET A 144 -6.77 5.88 -8.28
CA MET A 144 -6.58 6.16 -6.86
C MET A 144 -7.88 6.55 -6.16
N THR A 145 -8.76 7.28 -6.83
CA THR A 145 -10.08 7.62 -6.28
C THR A 145 -10.95 6.37 -6.09
N ALA A 146 -10.97 5.46 -7.06
CA ALA A 146 -11.70 4.20 -6.96
C ALA A 146 -11.13 3.31 -5.85
N PHE A 147 -9.81 3.22 -5.76
CA PHE A 147 -9.08 2.50 -4.73
C PHE A 147 -9.42 2.99 -3.32
N CYS A 148 -9.33 4.30 -3.09
CA CYS A 148 -9.63 4.89 -1.79
C CYS A 148 -11.08 4.61 -1.35
N LYS A 149 -12.04 4.66 -2.28
CA LYS A 149 -13.43 4.30 -1.99
C LYS A 149 -13.56 2.84 -1.57
N LYS A 150 -12.90 1.93 -2.29
CA LYS A 150 -12.93 0.50 -2.00
C LYS A 150 -12.29 0.20 -0.63
N PHE A 151 -11.13 0.78 -0.35
CA PHE A 151 -10.44 0.63 0.94
C PHE A 151 -11.27 1.16 2.11
N ASN A 152 -11.99 2.26 1.92
CA ASN A 152 -12.89 2.76 2.95
C ASN A 152 -14.03 1.76 3.24
N GLY A 153 -14.52 1.04 2.22
CA GLY A 153 -15.46 -0.07 2.39
C GLY A 153 -14.85 -1.21 3.20
N TYR A 154 -13.66 -1.68 2.84
CA TYR A 154 -12.94 -2.74 3.57
C TYR A 154 -12.59 -2.32 5.01
N LYS A 155 -12.14 -1.10 5.22
CA LYS A 155 -11.85 -0.54 6.54
C LYS A 155 -13.03 -0.71 7.48
N THR A 156 -14.22 -0.39 7.00
CA THR A 156 -15.45 -0.43 7.80
C THR A 156 -15.99 -1.86 7.95
N ALA A 157 -16.00 -2.65 6.86
CA ALA A 157 -16.58 -4.00 6.87
C ALA A 157 -15.74 -5.02 7.65
N TYR A 158 -14.40 -4.90 7.62
CA TYR A 158 -13.48 -5.92 8.15
C TYR A 158 -12.60 -5.42 9.29
N ASN A 159 -12.86 -4.26 9.84
CA ASN A 159 -12.12 -3.70 10.97
C ASN A 159 -10.60 -3.66 10.75
N MET A 160 -10.18 -3.23 9.56
CA MET A 160 -8.78 -3.20 9.16
C MET A 160 -8.27 -1.78 8.88
N SER A 161 -6.96 -1.63 8.89
CA SER A 161 -6.28 -0.38 8.55
C SER A 161 -5.52 -0.50 7.24
N PHE A 162 -5.32 0.62 6.58
CA PHE A 162 -4.49 0.72 5.37
C PHE A 162 -3.36 1.71 5.60
N PHE A 163 -2.12 1.28 5.31
CA PHE A 163 -0.95 2.14 5.28
C PHE A 163 -0.50 2.38 3.85
N PHE A 164 -0.34 3.63 3.49
CA PHE A 164 0.21 4.08 2.21
C PHE A 164 1.56 4.70 2.46
N ILE A 165 2.62 4.08 1.96
CA ILE A 165 3.95 4.67 1.95
C ILE A 165 4.07 5.52 0.70
N ASN A 166 4.50 6.78 0.84
CA ASN A 166 4.55 7.72 -0.26
C ASN A 166 5.83 8.55 -0.23
N GLN A 167 6.15 9.16 -1.35
CA GLN A 167 7.33 10.02 -1.50
C GLN A 167 6.90 11.45 -1.73
N LEU A 168 7.63 12.38 -1.15
CA LEU A 168 7.50 13.79 -1.48
C LEU A 168 7.88 14.03 -2.94
N ARG A 169 7.07 14.82 -3.63
CA ARG A 169 7.37 15.32 -4.96
C ARG A 169 7.79 16.78 -4.86
N GLU A 170 8.83 17.12 -5.59
CA GLU A 170 9.16 18.53 -5.80
C GLU A 170 8.02 19.19 -6.55
N ASP A 171 7.52 20.28 -6.00
CA ASP A 171 6.56 21.13 -6.70
C ASP A 171 7.31 22.02 -7.69
N LEU A 172 7.29 21.60 -8.97
CA LEU A 172 7.88 22.36 -10.08
C LEU A 172 6.95 23.50 -10.57
N SER A 173 5.87 23.78 -9.86
CA SER A 173 4.99 24.88 -10.22
C SER A 173 5.73 26.21 -10.10
N MET A 174 5.47 27.13 -11.03
CA MET A 174 5.97 28.52 -10.97
C MET A 174 5.27 29.36 -9.88
N SER A 175 4.49 28.74 -9.02
CA SER A 175 3.80 29.39 -7.93
C SER A 175 4.79 29.88 -6.85
N PHE A 176 4.59 31.09 -6.35
CA PHE A 176 5.36 31.65 -5.23
C PHE A 176 5.17 30.86 -3.93
N VAL A 177 4.11 30.04 -3.83
CA VAL A 177 3.84 29.16 -2.71
C VAL A 177 4.02 27.72 -3.19
N LYS A 178 5.17 27.13 -2.88
CA LYS A 178 5.44 25.70 -3.13
C LYS A 178 4.74 24.85 -2.05
N ASP A 179 3.97 23.86 -2.47
CA ASP A 179 3.42 22.86 -1.54
C ASP A 179 4.52 21.85 -1.18
N GLN A 180 5.15 22.06 -0.03
CA GLN A 180 6.23 21.20 0.50
C GLN A 180 5.75 19.81 0.92
N ASN A 181 4.45 19.55 0.87
CA ASN A 181 3.85 18.28 1.30
C ASN A 181 3.14 17.55 0.15
N LYS A 182 3.47 17.90 -1.10
CA LYS A 182 2.87 17.25 -2.27
C LYS A 182 3.40 15.83 -2.43
N THR A 183 2.48 14.87 -2.45
CA THR A 183 2.78 13.44 -2.62
C THR A 183 2.15 12.89 -3.90
N THR A 184 2.52 11.63 -4.26
CA THR A 184 1.93 10.91 -5.39
C THR A 184 0.50 10.45 -5.05
N GLY A 185 -0.35 10.24 -6.06
CA GLY A 185 -1.76 9.82 -5.87
C GLY A 185 -2.77 10.96 -5.90
N GLY A 186 -2.28 12.21 -5.94
CA GLY A 186 -3.10 13.39 -6.10
C GLY A 186 -4.03 13.66 -4.90
N LYS A 187 -5.08 14.44 -5.14
CA LYS A 187 -6.04 14.84 -4.09
C LYS A 187 -6.86 13.67 -3.55
N ALA A 188 -6.96 12.56 -4.29
CA ALA A 188 -7.80 11.43 -3.90
C ALA A 188 -7.33 10.80 -2.59
N LEU A 189 -6.04 10.48 -2.48
CA LEU A 189 -5.45 9.94 -1.27
C LEU A 189 -5.51 10.98 -0.13
N LEU A 190 -5.10 12.22 -0.40
CA LEU A 190 -5.12 13.31 0.57
C LEU A 190 -6.49 13.54 1.24
N TYR A 191 -7.60 13.31 0.52
CA TYR A 191 -8.94 13.46 1.08
C TYR A 191 -9.51 12.20 1.71
N ALA A 192 -8.93 11.04 1.39
CA ALA A 192 -9.39 9.75 1.89
C ALA A 192 -8.68 9.32 3.19
N GLU A 193 -7.47 9.81 3.42
CA GLU A 193 -6.68 9.47 4.60
C GLU A 193 -7.24 10.07 5.89
N ASP A 194 -7.24 9.25 6.94
CA ASP A 194 -7.63 9.69 8.29
C ASP A 194 -6.43 10.33 9.03
N ILE A 195 -5.22 9.87 8.72
CA ILE A 195 -3.98 10.29 9.38
C ILE A 195 -2.88 10.46 8.36
N ARG A 196 -2.13 11.54 8.49
CA ARG A 196 -0.98 11.85 7.64
C ARG A 196 0.27 12.07 8.48
N LEU A 197 1.31 11.27 8.24
CA LEU A 197 2.55 11.27 8.99
C LEU A 197 3.70 11.70 8.09
N LYS A 198 4.36 12.77 8.43
CA LYS A 198 5.59 13.22 7.78
C LYS A 198 6.79 12.79 8.61
N LEU A 199 7.72 12.03 8.02
CA LEU A 199 9.04 11.81 8.62
C LEU A 199 9.98 12.95 8.23
N VAL A 200 10.70 13.45 9.19
CA VAL A 200 11.65 14.57 9.06
C VAL A 200 12.97 14.20 9.74
#